data_a927f944149b99c2b7fc660b40e99638
#
_entry.id   a927f944149b99c2b7fc660b40e99638
#
_cell.length_a   1.000
_cell.length_b   1.000
_cell.length_c   1.000
_cell.angle_alpha   90.00
_cell.angle_beta   90.00
_cell.angle_gamma   90.00
#
_symmetry.space_group_name_H-M   'P 1'
#
loop_
_entity.id
_entity.type
_entity.pdbx_description
1 polymer ?
#
loop_
_entity_poly.entity_id
_entity_poly.type
_entity_poly.pdbx_seq_one_letter_code
_entity_poly.pdbx_strand_id
1 'polypeptide(L)'
;MQGEAVYAEKCAACHGAKGVGKPNDQLVGGRGSLSGNQAPIKTVGSFWPYATTLFDYVRRAMPLSAPKSLSDDGVYAVAAYILHLNGIIGEAEVMDAQSLPKVQMPNRDGFISFLGTK
;
A
#
# COMPACT_ATOMS: atom_id res chain seq x y z
N MET A 1 -12.69 1.54 10.59
CA MET A 1 -11.26 1.21 10.59
C MET A 1 -10.44 2.43 10.99
N GLN A 2 -9.54 2.27 11.92
CA GLN A 2 -8.77 3.39 12.45
C GLN A 2 -7.93 4.08 11.38
N GLY A 3 -7.38 3.30 10.45
CA GLY A 3 -6.58 3.85 9.37
C GLY A 3 -7.33 4.74 8.41
N GLU A 4 -8.64 4.59 8.33
CA GLU A 4 -9.46 5.44 7.47
C GLU A 4 -9.37 6.91 7.88
N ALA A 5 -9.43 7.17 9.18
CA ALA A 5 -9.31 8.55 9.69
C ALA A 5 -7.92 9.12 9.44
N VAL A 6 -6.86 8.32 9.65
CA VAL A 6 -5.50 8.74 9.37
C VAL A 6 -5.32 9.04 7.89
N TYR A 7 -5.84 8.18 7.03
CA TYR A 7 -5.75 8.38 5.58
C TYR A 7 -6.46 9.67 5.16
N ALA A 8 -7.67 9.88 5.66
CA ALA A 8 -8.43 11.08 5.28
C ALA A 8 -7.70 12.36 5.67
N GLU A 9 -7.02 12.34 6.80
CA GLU A 9 -6.33 13.53 7.31
C GLU A 9 -4.97 13.75 6.64
N LYS A 10 -4.22 12.69 6.37
CA LYS A 10 -2.81 12.79 6.00
C LYS A 10 -2.49 12.43 4.56
N CYS A 11 -3.35 11.71 3.89
CA CYS A 11 -3.04 11.12 2.59
C CYS A 11 -3.98 11.53 1.47
N ALA A 12 -5.26 11.71 1.78
CA ALA A 12 -6.29 11.89 0.75
C ALA A 12 -6.09 13.15 -0.09
N ALA A 13 -5.52 14.21 0.48
CA ALA A 13 -5.32 15.45 -0.27
C ALA A 13 -4.45 15.24 -1.51
N CYS A 14 -3.50 14.32 -1.45
CA CYS A 14 -2.60 14.04 -2.58
C CYS A 14 -2.96 12.78 -3.36
N HIS A 15 -3.47 11.76 -2.67
CA HIS A 15 -3.73 10.46 -3.30
C HIS A 15 -5.21 10.21 -3.60
N GLY A 16 -6.08 11.17 -3.27
CA GLY A 16 -7.49 11.07 -3.56
C GLY A 16 -8.25 10.24 -2.55
N ALA A 17 -9.57 10.38 -2.56
CA ALA A 17 -10.44 9.58 -1.73
C ALA A 17 -10.23 8.10 -2.08
N LYS A 18 -10.04 7.27 -1.07
CA LYS A 18 -9.85 5.83 -1.24
C LYS A 18 -8.67 5.46 -2.15
N GLY A 19 -7.68 6.35 -2.26
CA GLY A 19 -6.44 6.04 -2.98
C GLY A 19 -6.56 5.99 -4.49
N VAL A 20 -7.57 6.62 -5.07
CA VAL A 20 -7.77 6.57 -6.53
C VAL A 20 -6.75 7.36 -7.33
N GLY A 21 -5.98 8.22 -6.66
CA GLY A 21 -4.84 8.90 -7.27
C GLY A 21 -5.19 10.20 -7.94
N LYS A 22 -5.13 11.30 -7.23
CA LYS A 22 -5.18 12.66 -7.77
C LYS A 22 -4.95 13.64 -6.63
N PRO A 23 -3.99 14.53 -6.78
CA PRO A 23 -3.09 14.72 -7.93
C PRO A 23 -1.89 13.80 -7.99
N ASN A 24 -1.61 13.06 -6.91
CA ASN A 24 -0.43 12.18 -6.84
C ASN A 24 -0.79 10.73 -7.14
N ASP A 25 0.17 9.85 -6.94
CA ASP A 25 0.09 8.47 -7.40
C ASP A 25 -1.13 7.71 -6.89
N GLN A 26 -1.70 6.90 -7.75
CA GLN A 26 -2.75 5.97 -7.41
C GLN A 26 -2.20 4.88 -6.48
N LEU A 27 -2.89 4.63 -5.38
CA LEU A 27 -2.47 3.64 -4.39
C LEU A 27 -3.30 2.36 -4.44
N VAL A 28 -4.48 2.42 -5.06
CA VAL A 28 -5.47 1.35 -5.03
C VAL A 28 -5.89 1.04 -6.45
N GLY A 29 -6.06 -0.25 -6.74
CA GLY A 29 -6.56 -0.71 -8.01
C GLY A 29 -5.49 -1.36 -8.87
N GLY A 30 -5.81 -1.61 -10.13
CA GLY A 30 -4.89 -2.17 -11.10
C GLY A 30 -4.53 -3.64 -10.89
N ARG A 31 -5.19 -4.31 -9.95
CA ARG A 31 -4.91 -5.70 -9.62
C ARG A 31 -5.12 -6.57 -10.86
N GLY A 32 -4.13 -7.38 -11.20
CA GLY A 32 -4.16 -8.20 -12.40
C GLY A 32 -3.71 -7.51 -13.67
N SER A 33 -3.49 -6.18 -13.64
CA SER A 33 -3.15 -5.43 -14.86
C SER A 33 -1.74 -5.69 -15.36
N LEU A 34 -0.86 -6.25 -14.52
CA LEU A 34 0.54 -6.48 -14.91
C LEU A 34 0.68 -7.52 -16.00
N SER A 35 -0.30 -8.42 -16.15
CA SER A 35 -0.25 -9.49 -17.14
C SER A 35 -1.25 -9.30 -18.29
N GLY A 36 -1.88 -8.14 -18.37
CA GLY A 36 -2.87 -7.87 -19.42
C GLY A 36 -2.25 -7.27 -20.66
N ASN A 37 -3.11 -6.99 -21.64
CA ASN A 37 -2.71 -6.36 -22.90
C ASN A 37 -2.63 -4.84 -22.80
N GLN A 38 -3.17 -4.27 -21.76
CA GLN A 38 -3.15 -2.84 -21.50
C GLN A 38 -1.90 -2.46 -20.72
N ALA A 39 -1.57 -1.18 -20.72
CA ALA A 39 -0.50 -0.67 -19.87
C ALA A 39 -0.83 -0.99 -18.41
N PRO A 40 0.12 -1.52 -17.64
CA PRO A 40 -0.15 -1.90 -16.26
C PRO A 40 -0.41 -0.68 -15.39
N ILE A 41 -1.35 -0.84 -14.45
CA ILE A 41 -1.62 0.16 -13.42
C ILE A 41 -0.90 -0.29 -12.16
N LYS A 42 0.22 0.36 -11.85
CA LYS A 42 1.09 -0.03 -10.74
C LYS A 42 0.68 0.68 -9.46
N THR A 43 0.16 -0.07 -8.51
CA THR A 43 -0.25 0.46 -7.21
C THR A 43 0.29 -0.44 -6.11
N VAL A 44 0.02 -0.07 -4.86
CA VAL A 44 0.31 -0.94 -3.73
C VAL A 44 -0.30 -2.33 -3.95
N GLY A 45 -1.55 -2.38 -4.42
CA GLY A 45 -2.26 -3.65 -4.56
C GLY A 45 -1.87 -4.48 -5.75
N SER A 46 -1.40 -3.84 -6.84
CA SER A 46 -1.11 -4.57 -8.07
C SER A 46 0.37 -4.89 -8.26
N PHE A 47 1.27 -4.04 -7.74
CA PHE A 47 2.68 -4.10 -8.12
C PHE A 47 3.60 -4.43 -6.95
N TRP A 48 3.38 -3.84 -5.77
CA TRP A 48 4.29 -3.99 -4.64
C TRP A 48 4.28 -5.42 -4.10
N PRO A 49 5.47 -6.05 -3.94
CA PRO A 49 5.50 -7.48 -3.54
C PRO A 49 5.37 -7.73 -2.05
N TYR A 50 5.63 -6.72 -1.21
CA TYR A 50 5.63 -6.91 0.24
C TYR A 50 4.85 -5.82 0.95
N ALA A 51 4.02 -6.21 1.91
CA ALA A 51 3.30 -5.26 2.76
C ALA A 51 4.27 -4.49 3.66
N THR A 52 5.40 -5.10 4.03
CA THR A 52 6.42 -4.42 4.84
C THR A 52 7.08 -3.27 4.10
N THR A 53 7.15 -3.34 2.77
CA THR A 53 7.64 -2.22 1.96
C THR A 53 6.72 -1.01 2.07
N LEU A 54 5.40 -1.25 2.07
CA LEU A 54 4.43 -0.17 2.26
C LEU A 54 4.63 0.49 3.62
N PHE A 55 4.74 -0.29 4.69
CA PHE A 55 4.96 0.24 6.02
C PHE A 55 6.22 1.11 6.07
N ASP A 56 7.33 0.56 5.56
CA ASP A 56 8.61 1.23 5.63
C ASP A 56 8.59 2.55 4.86
N TYR A 57 8.01 2.56 3.67
CA TYR A 57 7.95 3.76 2.86
C TYR A 57 7.08 4.84 3.51
N VAL A 58 5.90 4.46 4.00
CA VAL A 58 5.01 5.42 4.67
C VAL A 58 5.69 5.99 5.92
N ARG A 59 6.35 5.13 6.70
CA ARG A 59 7.00 5.55 7.93
C ARG A 59 8.09 6.58 7.68
N ARG A 60 8.88 6.40 6.63
CA ARG A 60 10.04 7.24 6.37
C ARG A 60 9.75 8.43 5.47
N ALA A 61 8.84 8.31 4.54
CA ALA A 61 8.68 9.29 3.47
C ALA A 61 7.34 9.98 3.43
N MET A 62 6.30 9.42 4.02
CA MET A 62 4.95 9.96 3.91
C MET A 62 4.40 10.42 5.25
N PRO A 63 3.55 11.44 5.31
CA PRO A 63 3.15 12.33 4.20
C PRO A 63 4.35 13.13 3.70
N LEU A 64 4.38 13.37 2.40
CA LEU A 64 5.54 14.03 1.78
C LEU A 64 5.83 15.41 2.37
N SER A 65 4.78 16.15 2.72
CA SER A 65 4.93 17.49 3.32
C SER A 65 5.40 17.44 4.77
N ALA A 66 5.33 16.28 5.43
CA ALA A 66 5.73 16.12 6.82
C ALA A 66 6.23 14.69 7.05
N PRO A 67 7.38 14.30 6.46
CA PRO A 67 7.90 12.94 6.64
C PRO A 67 8.13 12.62 8.11
N LYS A 68 7.91 11.37 8.49
CA LYS A 68 8.09 10.86 9.85
C LYS A 68 7.16 11.50 10.88
N SER A 69 6.06 12.12 10.43
CA SER A 69 5.12 12.76 11.35
C SER A 69 4.11 11.78 11.96
N LEU A 70 3.98 10.58 11.40
CA LEU A 70 3.05 9.58 11.93
C LEU A 70 3.73 8.70 12.97
N SER A 71 2.98 8.35 14.02
CA SER A 71 3.45 7.34 14.98
C SER A 71 3.48 5.97 14.29
N ASP A 72 4.21 5.01 14.87
CA ASP A 72 4.22 3.65 14.33
C ASP A 72 2.81 3.06 14.27
N ASP A 73 1.99 3.29 15.30
CA ASP A 73 0.60 2.83 15.29
C ASP A 73 -0.19 3.48 14.16
N GLY A 74 0.04 4.75 13.90
CA GLY A 74 -0.58 5.44 12.78
C GLY A 74 -0.16 4.86 11.44
N VAL A 75 1.11 4.50 11.29
CA VAL A 75 1.61 3.87 10.06
C VAL A 75 0.97 2.50 9.86
N TYR A 76 0.92 1.67 10.92
CA TYR A 76 0.24 0.37 10.82
C TYR A 76 -1.23 0.54 10.45
N ALA A 77 -1.90 1.52 11.06
CA ALA A 77 -3.31 1.76 10.81
C ALA A 77 -3.57 2.15 9.36
N VAL A 78 -2.78 3.08 8.81
CA VAL A 78 -2.98 3.53 7.43
C VAL A 78 -2.55 2.46 6.44
N ALA A 79 -1.50 1.69 6.75
CA ALA A 79 -1.11 0.57 5.90
C ALA A 79 -2.24 -0.46 5.82
N ALA A 80 -2.86 -0.79 6.94
CA ALA A 80 -3.99 -1.70 6.97
C ALA A 80 -5.15 -1.18 6.12
N TYR A 81 -5.42 0.12 6.20
CA TYR A 81 -6.50 0.71 5.42
C TYR A 81 -6.23 0.61 3.92
N ILE A 82 -5.01 0.93 3.48
CA ILE A 82 -4.64 0.83 2.06
C ILE A 82 -4.72 -0.62 1.57
N LEU A 83 -4.26 -1.57 2.38
CA LEU A 83 -4.38 -2.99 2.03
C LEU A 83 -5.83 -3.42 1.93
N HIS A 84 -6.67 -2.94 2.85
CA HIS A 84 -8.10 -3.24 2.82
C HIS A 84 -8.77 -2.66 1.58
N LEU A 85 -8.44 -1.42 1.21
CA LEU A 85 -9.00 -0.81 -0.01
C LEU A 85 -8.64 -1.60 -1.27
N ASN A 86 -7.50 -2.27 -1.26
CA ASN A 86 -7.07 -3.12 -2.37
C ASN A 86 -7.63 -4.55 -2.27
N GLY A 87 -8.43 -4.84 -1.26
CA GLY A 87 -9.03 -6.16 -1.09
C GLY A 87 -8.07 -7.25 -0.63
N ILE A 88 -6.93 -6.86 -0.08
CA ILE A 88 -5.88 -7.81 0.33
C ILE A 88 -6.15 -8.35 1.72
N ILE A 89 -6.66 -7.51 2.62
CA ILE A 89 -7.04 -7.93 3.97
C ILE A 89 -8.47 -7.51 4.26
N GLY A 90 -9.09 -8.14 5.26
CA GLY A 90 -10.42 -7.77 5.71
C GLY A 90 -10.41 -6.53 6.59
N GLU A 91 -11.58 -5.93 6.75
CA GLU A 91 -11.71 -4.69 7.51
C GLU A 91 -11.38 -4.88 8.99
N ALA A 92 -11.62 -6.06 9.53
CA ALA A 92 -11.41 -6.35 10.94
C ALA A 92 -9.98 -6.79 11.26
N GLU A 93 -9.14 -7.00 10.25
CA GLU A 93 -7.78 -7.46 10.49
C GLU A 93 -6.91 -6.35 11.05
N VAL A 94 -6.09 -6.70 12.03
CA VAL A 94 -5.19 -5.76 12.69
C VAL A 94 -3.78 -6.00 12.17
N MET A 95 -3.11 -4.93 11.76
CA MET A 95 -1.73 -5.00 11.29
C MET A 95 -0.78 -4.53 12.39
N ASP A 96 0.27 -5.32 12.61
CA ASP A 96 1.34 -5.02 13.56
C ASP A 96 2.62 -5.69 13.09
N ALA A 97 3.65 -5.67 13.93
CA ALA A 97 4.95 -6.23 13.56
C ALA A 97 4.90 -7.73 13.28
N GLN A 98 3.94 -8.46 13.86
CA GLN A 98 3.80 -9.88 13.63
C GLN A 98 2.93 -10.20 12.42
N SER A 99 1.84 -9.48 12.22
CA SER A 99 0.87 -9.80 11.16
C SER A 99 1.23 -9.22 9.80
N LEU A 100 1.85 -8.05 9.76
CA LEU A 100 2.15 -7.39 8.49
C LEU A 100 3.04 -8.22 7.57
N PRO A 101 4.13 -8.86 8.05
CA PRO A 101 4.97 -9.66 7.16
C PRO A 101 4.27 -10.88 6.57
N LYS A 102 3.16 -11.30 7.16
CA LYS A 102 2.41 -12.48 6.70
C LYS A 102 1.40 -12.17 5.61
N VAL A 103 1.22 -10.91 5.26
CA VAL A 103 0.27 -10.52 4.22
C VAL A 103 0.78 -11.00 2.87
N GLN A 104 -0.10 -11.68 2.12
CA GLN A 104 0.23 -12.17 0.78
C GLN A 104 -0.19 -11.14 -0.25
N MET A 105 0.77 -10.45 -0.82
CA MET A 105 0.51 -9.44 -1.83
C MET A 105 0.27 -10.09 -3.19
N PRO A 106 -0.64 -9.56 -4.03
CA PRO A 106 -0.91 -10.15 -5.34
C PRO A 106 0.33 -10.32 -6.21
N ASN A 107 1.30 -9.41 -6.13
CA ASN A 107 2.51 -9.47 -6.94
C ASN A 107 3.72 -9.97 -6.15
N ARG A 108 3.50 -10.78 -5.09
CA ARG A 108 4.56 -11.27 -4.23
C ARG A 108 5.67 -11.96 -5.01
N ASP A 109 5.30 -12.76 -6.00
CA ASP A 109 6.23 -13.57 -6.78
C ASP A 109 6.40 -13.06 -8.21
N GLY A 110 5.95 -11.84 -8.49
CA GLY A 110 5.96 -11.30 -9.84
C GLY A 110 7.27 -10.68 -10.28
N PHE A 111 8.26 -10.60 -9.40
CA PHE A 111 9.56 -10.02 -9.73
C PHE A 111 10.55 -11.13 -10.04
N ILE A 112 11.28 -10.95 -11.15
CA ILE A 112 12.32 -11.90 -11.58
C ILE A 112 13.65 -11.24 -11.38
N SER A 113 14.58 -11.97 -10.73
CA SER A 113 15.93 -11.47 -10.52
C SER A 113 16.58 -11.27 -11.87
N PHE A 114 17.19 -10.10 -12.07
CA PHE A 114 17.91 -9.81 -13.29
C PHE A 114 19.13 -10.71 -13.46
N LEU A 115 19.68 -11.21 -12.37
CA LEU A 115 20.79 -12.15 -12.42
C LEU A 115 20.31 -13.56 -12.74
N GLY A 116 19.01 -13.76 -12.89
CA GLY A 116 18.45 -14.92 -13.55
C GLY A 116 18.40 -16.19 -12.76
N THR A 117 18.59 -16.14 -11.53
CA THR A 117 18.55 -17.40 -10.84
C THR A 117 17.16 -17.81 -10.53
N LYS A 118 16.88 -18.45 -10.72
CA LYS A 118 15.67 -18.81 -10.48
C LYS A 118 15.59 -19.71 -9.84
#